data_a546a433343e6427fc47ee08328065ad
#
_entry.id   a546a433343e6427fc47ee08328065ad
#
_cell.length_a   1.000
_cell.length_b   1.000
_cell.length_c   1.000
_cell.angle_alpha   90.00
_cell.angle_beta   90.00
_cell.angle_gamma   90.00
#
_symmetry.space_group_name_H-M   'P 1'
#
loop_
_entity.id
_entity.type
_entity.pdbx_description
1 polymer ?
#
loop_
_entity_poly.entity_id
_entity_poly.type
_entity_poly.pdbx_seq_one_letter_code
_entity_poly.pdbx_strand_id
1 'polypeptide(L)'
;MNKLLSAGFMRLRKNKLFWTLILFSIGLSLFMICTRYSDMKTYDDVIEIEQLLLNYSTIIGIVVAIFTSLFLGVEYSDGTIRNKIISGHKRIHIYLSNLFITTITSLFSYVLFIAVVSLIGIPLFGGITMSISKLGMLLGCIFVTVIAYSGIFTFIAISISNKAITAIVSIMLAFGLMMAALTCLNIVQTPEYVQSASTIDGEMVIEEIENPKYPSETERKIYQTLLDINPAGQMFQLAGRTAPSIRRFPIYSFGILIVFTTAGIVLFNKKDLK
;
A
#
# COMPACT_ATOMS: atom_id res chain seq x y z
N MET A 1 -15.58 -1.05 -24.23
CA MET A 1 -14.82 -0.69 -23.03
C MET A 1 -15.03 0.77 -22.63
N ASN A 2 -15.00 1.72 -23.57
CA ASN A 2 -15.18 3.16 -23.26
C ASN A 2 -16.50 3.49 -22.54
N LYS A 3 -17.62 2.90 -22.93
CA LYS A 3 -18.92 3.10 -22.25
C LYS A 3 -18.89 2.62 -20.78
N LEU A 4 -18.20 1.49 -20.49
CA LEU A 4 -18.05 0.98 -19.11
C LEU A 4 -17.17 1.89 -18.27
N LEU A 5 -16.07 2.40 -18.82
CA LEU A 5 -15.20 3.35 -18.14
C LEU A 5 -15.92 4.66 -17.84
N SER A 6 -16.60 5.24 -18.84
CA SER A 6 -17.39 6.47 -18.66
C SER A 6 -18.47 6.31 -17.56
N ALA A 7 -19.24 5.21 -17.61
CA ALA A 7 -20.24 4.92 -16.59
C ALA A 7 -19.60 4.71 -15.20
N GLY A 8 -18.44 4.04 -15.14
CA GLY A 8 -17.72 3.82 -13.91
C GLY A 8 -17.17 5.10 -13.28
N PHE A 9 -16.58 6.01 -14.08
CA PHE A 9 -16.12 7.31 -13.59
C PHE A 9 -17.29 8.22 -13.16
N MET A 10 -18.43 8.18 -13.88
CA MET A 10 -19.62 8.91 -13.46
C MET A 10 -20.14 8.40 -12.11
N ARG A 11 -20.15 7.07 -11.89
CA ARG A 11 -20.50 6.45 -10.62
C ARG A 11 -19.49 6.87 -9.52
N LEU A 12 -18.18 6.82 -9.81
CA LEU A 12 -17.13 7.22 -8.89
C LEU A 12 -17.36 8.64 -8.37
N ARG A 13 -17.59 9.60 -9.27
CA ARG A 13 -17.82 11.01 -8.92
C ARG A 13 -19.05 11.22 -8.02
N LYS A 14 -20.08 10.39 -8.16
CA LYS A 14 -21.31 10.44 -7.35
C LYS A 14 -21.20 9.63 -6.05
N ASN A 15 -20.14 8.84 -5.88
CA ASN A 15 -19.99 7.94 -4.74
C ASN A 15 -19.41 8.68 -3.53
N LYS A 16 -20.06 8.58 -2.38
CA LYS A 16 -19.60 9.19 -1.12
C LYS A 16 -18.23 8.65 -0.68
N LEU A 17 -17.93 7.36 -0.93
CA LEU A 17 -16.64 6.75 -0.57
C LEU A 17 -15.46 7.42 -1.30
N PHE A 18 -15.66 7.87 -2.54
CA PHE A 18 -14.61 8.59 -3.26
C PHE A 18 -14.27 9.92 -2.57
N TRP A 19 -15.28 10.68 -2.18
CA TRP A 19 -15.09 11.94 -1.47
C TRP A 19 -14.51 11.75 -0.07
N THR A 20 -14.94 10.69 0.63
CA THR A 20 -14.35 10.28 1.92
C THR A 20 -12.86 9.94 1.76
N LEU A 21 -12.48 9.23 0.69
CA LEU A 21 -11.09 8.92 0.39
C LEU A 21 -10.25 10.19 0.16
N ILE A 22 -10.78 11.17 -0.59
CA ILE A 22 -10.13 12.47 -0.81
C ILE A 22 -9.92 13.19 0.52
N LEU A 23 -10.99 13.33 1.32
CA LEU A 23 -10.91 13.99 2.62
C LEU A 23 -9.94 13.28 3.57
N PHE A 24 -9.93 11.95 3.56
CA PHE A 24 -8.99 11.15 4.34
C PHE A 24 -7.54 11.42 3.91
N SER A 25 -7.25 11.43 2.60
CA SER A 25 -5.89 11.66 2.09
C SER A 25 -5.38 13.07 2.45
N ILE A 26 -6.25 14.10 2.35
CA ILE A 26 -5.91 15.46 2.75
C ILE A 26 -5.74 15.55 4.29
N GLY A 27 -6.69 15.00 5.05
CA GLY A 27 -6.65 15.02 6.51
C GLY A 27 -5.41 14.32 7.06
N LEU A 28 -5.06 13.16 6.48
CA LEU A 28 -3.86 12.43 6.87
C LEU A 28 -2.58 13.20 6.55
N SER A 29 -2.50 13.83 5.37
CA SER A 29 -1.32 14.64 5.02
C SER A 29 -1.14 15.82 5.97
N LEU A 30 -2.23 16.51 6.31
CA LEU A 30 -2.21 17.61 7.29
C LEU A 30 -1.84 17.11 8.68
N PHE A 31 -2.39 15.97 9.12
CA PHE A 31 -2.06 15.36 10.40
C PHE A 31 -0.55 15.04 10.48
N MET A 32 0.01 14.41 9.45
CA MET A 32 1.44 14.08 9.41
C MET A 32 2.32 15.34 9.39
N ILE A 33 1.93 16.40 8.68
CA ILE A 33 2.64 17.67 8.70
C ILE A 33 2.62 18.28 10.10
N CYS A 34 1.44 18.32 10.74
CA CYS A 34 1.29 18.90 12.08
C CYS A 34 2.12 18.14 13.13
N THR A 35 2.10 16.80 13.10
CA THR A 35 2.92 15.99 14.04
C THR A 35 4.40 16.25 13.85
N ARG A 36 4.90 16.24 12.61
CA ARG A 36 6.31 16.51 12.33
C ARG A 36 6.73 17.95 12.64
N TYR A 37 5.84 18.90 12.45
CA TYR A 37 6.09 20.28 12.85
C TYR A 37 6.20 20.43 14.38
N SER A 38 5.38 19.69 15.12
CA SER A 38 5.48 19.61 16.58
C SER A 38 6.82 18.97 17.02
N ASP A 39 7.22 17.87 16.39
CA ASP A 39 8.50 17.19 16.67
C ASP A 39 9.68 18.13 16.43
N MET A 40 9.68 18.84 15.30
CA MET A 40 10.72 19.84 14.95
C MET A 40 10.84 20.94 16.02
N LYS A 41 9.70 21.43 16.54
CA LYS A 41 9.71 22.48 17.58
C LYS A 41 10.10 21.97 18.97
N THR A 42 9.74 20.73 19.29
CA THR A 42 9.90 20.19 20.65
C THR A 42 11.30 19.58 20.84
N TYR A 43 11.84 18.95 19.80
CA TYR A 43 13.08 18.17 19.88
C TYR A 43 14.21 18.76 19.02
N ASP A 44 13.98 19.87 18.31
CA ASP A 44 14.90 20.49 17.35
C ASP A 44 15.33 19.51 16.23
N ASP A 45 14.43 18.60 15.86
CA ASP A 45 14.66 17.57 14.85
C ASP A 45 14.68 18.16 13.44
N VAL A 46 15.65 17.71 12.63
CA VAL A 46 15.68 18.02 11.20
C VAL A 46 14.72 17.09 10.46
N ILE A 47 13.65 17.64 9.91
CA ILE A 47 12.64 16.87 9.19
C ILE A 47 12.98 16.77 7.70
N GLU A 48 13.23 15.56 7.23
CA GLU A 48 13.39 15.29 5.80
C GLU A 48 12.01 15.18 5.12
N ILE A 49 11.71 16.08 4.22
CA ILE A 49 10.42 16.11 3.49
C ILE A 49 10.18 14.81 2.71
N GLU A 50 11.22 14.16 2.21
CA GLU A 50 11.15 12.91 1.48
C GLU A 50 10.56 11.78 2.33
N GLN A 51 10.86 11.75 3.62
CA GLN A 51 10.29 10.76 4.53
C GLN A 51 8.78 10.92 4.65
N LEU A 52 8.28 12.17 4.73
CA LEU A 52 6.84 12.43 4.73
C LEU A 52 6.19 11.98 3.41
N LEU A 53 6.80 12.30 2.27
CA LEU A 53 6.29 11.92 0.95
C LEU A 53 6.15 10.40 0.78
N LEU A 54 7.04 9.63 1.41
CA LEU A 54 7.08 8.17 1.33
C LEU A 54 6.19 7.49 2.38
N ASN A 55 5.93 8.12 3.54
CA ASN A 55 5.26 7.49 4.67
C ASN A 55 3.84 6.99 4.41
N TYR A 56 3.07 7.67 3.53
CA TYR A 56 1.72 7.21 3.18
C TYR A 56 1.71 5.82 2.54
N SER A 57 2.83 5.42 1.93
CA SER A 57 2.96 4.09 1.32
C SER A 57 2.72 2.97 2.32
N THR A 58 3.05 3.14 3.59
CA THR A 58 2.91 2.11 4.63
C THR A 58 1.47 1.69 4.90
N ILE A 59 0.51 2.59 4.71
CA ILE A 59 -0.92 2.33 4.96
C ILE A 59 -1.76 2.25 3.67
N ILE A 60 -1.19 2.59 2.51
CA ILE A 60 -1.95 2.67 1.25
C ILE A 60 -2.60 1.32 0.90
N GLY A 61 -2.00 0.19 1.26
CA GLY A 61 -2.57 -1.13 1.04
C GLY A 61 -3.93 -1.32 1.73
N ILE A 62 -4.06 -0.84 2.97
CA ILE A 62 -5.34 -0.85 3.72
C ILE A 62 -6.35 0.08 3.06
N VAL A 63 -5.91 1.26 2.64
CA VAL A 63 -6.77 2.26 1.98
C VAL A 63 -7.33 1.70 0.67
N VAL A 64 -6.48 1.06 -0.15
CA VAL A 64 -6.89 0.40 -1.40
C VAL A 64 -7.85 -0.75 -1.12
N ALA A 65 -7.61 -1.55 -0.08
CA ALA A 65 -8.49 -2.66 0.32
C ALA A 65 -9.90 -2.16 0.68
N ILE A 66 -9.99 -1.15 1.55
CA ILE A 66 -11.25 -0.56 1.99
C ILE A 66 -12.00 0.05 0.79
N PHE A 67 -11.34 0.90 0.03
CA PHE A 67 -11.97 1.56 -1.11
C PHE A 67 -12.46 0.56 -2.14
N THR A 68 -11.59 -0.35 -2.60
CA THR A 68 -11.91 -1.30 -3.67
C THR A 68 -13.03 -2.25 -3.25
N SER A 69 -12.96 -2.80 -2.05
CA SER A 69 -13.96 -3.75 -1.56
C SER A 69 -15.35 -3.12 -1.39
N LEU A 70 -15.42 -1.92 -0.83
CA LEU A 70 -16.68 -1.23 -0.64
C LEU A 70 -17.24 -0.68 -1.96
N PHE A 71 -16.39 -0.13 -2.83
CA PHE A 71 -16.81 0.42 -4.12
C PHE A 71 -17.32 -0.66 -5.08
N LEU A 72 -16.60 -1.77 -5.21
CA LEU A 72 -17.00 -2.88 -6.07
C LEU A 72 -18.05 -3.78 -5.42
N GLY A 73 -18.02 -3.95 -4.09
CA GLY A 73 -19.00 -4.74 -3.37
C GLY A 73 -20.45 -4.25 -3.55
N VAL A 74 -20.66 -2.94 -3.72
CA VAL A 74 -21.95 -2.34 -4.04
C VAL A 74 -22.44 -2.80 -5.42
N GLU A 75 -21.56 -3.00 -6.41
CA GLU A 75 -21.98 -3.46 -7.74
C GLU A 75 -22.65 -4.84 -7.73
N TYR A 76 -22.25 -5.70 -6.79
CA TYR A 76 -22.89 -7.00 -6.62
C TYR A 76 -24.22 -6.88 -5.87
N SER A 77 -24.23 -6.14 -4.74
CA SER A 77 -25.44 -5.99 -3.92
C SER A 77 -26.57 -5.31 -4.68
N ASP A 78 -26.26 -4.36 -5.55
CA ASP A 78 -27.26 -3.63 -6.34
C ASP A 78 -27.58 -4.29 -7.69
N GLY A 79 -27.00 -5.46 -7.98
CA GLY A 79 -27.23 -6.18 -9.23
C GLY A 79 -26.67 -5.49 -10.49
N THR A 80 -25.86 -4.43 -10.34
CA THR A 80 -25.32 -3.67 -11.47
C THR A 80 -24.38 -4.49 -12.35
N ILE A 81 -23.65 -5.44 -11.80
CA ILE A 81 -22.83 -6.37 -12.59
C ILE A 81 -23.72 -7.24 -13.51
N ARG A 82 -24.84 -7.76 -12.98
CA ARG A 82 -25.79 -8.54 -13.76
C ARG A 82 -26.38 -7.70 -14.90
N ASN A 83 -26.77 -6.47 -14.64
CA ASN A 83 -27.30 -5.56 -15.65
C ASN A 83 -26.28 -5.25 -16.76
N LYS A 84 -24.99 -5.08 -16.43
CA LYS A 84 -23.91 -4.90 -17.42
C LYS A 84 -23.78 -6.11 -18.34
N ILE A 85 -23.94 -7.33 -17.83
CA ILE A 85 -23.87 -8.56 -18.63
C ILE A 85 -25.11 -8.71 -19.52
N ILE A 86 -26.30 -8.45 -18.99
CA ILE A 86 -27.56 -8.47 -19.76
C ILE A 86 -27.52 -7.45 -20.91
N SER A 87 -26.86 -6.29 -20.70
CA SER A 87 -26.63 -5.28 -21.72
C SER A 87 -25.55 -5.67 -22.76
N GLY A 88 -25.07 -6.92 -22.75
CA GLY A 88 -24.16 -7.48 -23.75
C GLY A 88 -22.68 -7.16 -23.51
N HIS A 89 -22.28 -6.64 -22.34
CA HIS A 89 -20.88 -6.40 -22.06
C HIS A 89 -20.15 -7.70 -21.69
N LYS A 90 -18.98 -7.94 -22.33
CA LYS A 90 -18.13 -9.10 -22.01
C LYS A 90 -17.60 -8.98 -20.58
N ARG A 91 -17.59 -10.10 -19.83
CA ARG A 91 -17.12 -10.17 -18.45
C ARG A 91 -15.71 -9.65 -18.27
N ILE A 92 -14.80 -9.97 -19.21
CA ILE A 92 -13.43 -9.44 -19.21
C ILE A 92 -13.38 -7.91 -19.24
N HIS A 93 -14.24 -7.27 -20.05
CA HIS A 93 -14.28 -5.81 -20.12
C HIS A 93 -14.84 -5.19 -18.83
N ILE A 94 -15.79 -5.87 -18.16
CA ILE A 94 -16.32 -5.44 -16.87
C ILE A 94 -15.22 -5.53 -15.81
N TYR A 95 -14.48 -6.66 -15.78
CA TYR A 95 -13.35 -6.85 -14.84
C TYR A 95 -12.28 -5.76 -15.03
N LEU A 96 -11.78 -5.61 -16.25
CA LEU A 96 -10.72 -4.65 -16.56
C LEU A 96 -11.14 -3.20 -16.33
N SER A 97 -12.40 -2.85 -16.61
CA SER A 97 -12.89 -1.49 -16.32
C SER A 97 -12.94 -1.21 -14.81
N ASN A 98 -13.34 -2.19 -14.00
CA ASN A 98 -13.36 -2.07 -12.56
C ASN A 98 -11.93 -1.98 -11.98
N LEU A 99 -11.01 -2.84 -12.44
CA LEU A 99 -9.60 -2.78 -12.07
C LEU A 99 -8.99 -1.40 -12.42
N PHE A 100 -9.27 -0.90 -13.61
CA PHE A 100 -8.74 0.40 -14.04
C PHE A 100 -9.24 1.55 -13.17
N ILE A 101 -10.55 1.57 -12.86
CA ILE A 101 -11.15 2.63 -12.03
C ILE A 101 -10.59 2.60 -10.60
N THR A 102 -10.49 1.42 -9.99
CA THR A 102 -9.93 1.28 -8.64
C THR A 102 -8.45 1.66 -8.60
N THR A 103 -7.68 1.27 -9.61
CA THR A 103 -6.27 1.65 -9.74
C THR A 103 -6.09 3.15 -9.86
N ILE A 104 -6.80 3.80 -10.79
CA ILE A 104 -6.70 5.26 -10.98
C ILE A 104 -7.11 6.00 -9.71
N THR A 105 -8.16 5.55 -9.02
CA THR A 105 -8.61 6.18 -7.78
C THR A 105 -7.56 6.04 -6.66
N SER A 106 -6.94 4.87 -6.53
CA SER A 106 -5.90 4.62 -5.54
C SER A 106 -4.63 5.44 -5.81
N LEU A 107 -4.20 5.51 -7.07
CA LEU A 107 -3.09 6.36 -7.48
C LEU A 107 -3.39 7.84 -7.27
N PHE A 108 -4.61 8.28 -7.57
CA PHE A 108 -5.04 9.66 -7.35
C PHE A 108 -5.00 10.03 -5.86
N SER A 109 -5.43 9.14 -4.97
CA SER A 109 -5.34 9.32 -3.51
C SER A 109 -3.88 9.54 -3.08
N TYR A 110 -2.92 8.78 -3.61
CA TYR A 110 -1.51 8.93 -3.29
C TYR A 110 -0.91 10.22 -3.87
N VAL A 111 -1.23 10.54 -5.13
CA VAL A 111 -0.80 11.80 -5.77
C VAL A 111 -1.33 13.01 -4.99
N LEU A 112 -2.58 12.96 -4.54
CA LEU A 112 -3.18 14.02 -3.74
C LEU A 112 -2.43 14.21 -2.41
N PHE A 113 -2.10 13.10 -1.73
CA PHE A 113 -1.28 13.14 -0.51
C PHE A 113 0.08 13.81 -0.78
N ILE A 114 0.80 13.36 -1.83
CA ILE A 114 2.09 13.96 -2.22
C ILE A 114 1.93 15.45 -2.51
N ALA A 115 0.88 15.85 -3.22
CA ALA A 115 0.65 17.26 -3.56
C ALA A 115 0.45 18.12 -2.30
N VAL A 116 -0.36 17.67 -1.34
CA VAL A 116 -0.59 18.43 -0.09
C VAL A 116 0.70 18.51 0.74
N VAL A 117 1.43 17.37 0.89
CA VAL A 117 2.70 17.35 1.62
C VAL A 117 3.73 18.25 0.95
N SER A 118 3.82 18.26 -0.39
CA SER A 118 4.76 19.14 -1.10
C SER A 118 4.39 20.60 -0.97
N LEU A 119 3.11 20.95 -1.13
CA LEU A 119 2.64 22.34 -1.09
C LEU A 119 2.83 23.01 0.28
N ILE A 120 2.62 22.26 1.36
CA ILE A 120 2.67 22.77 2.73
C ILE A 120 3.99 22.41 3.40
N GLY A 121 4.48 21.18 3.21
CA GLY A 121 5.69 20.68 3.88
C GLY A 121 6.97 21.32 3.38
N ILE A 122 7.14 21.54 2.06
CA ILE A 122 8.35 22.16 1.52
C ILE A 122 8.59 23.56 2.10
N PRO A 123 7.59 24.47 2.19
CA PRO A 123 7.77 25.76 2.84
C PRO A 123 8.08 25.68 4.34
N LEU A 124 7.63 24.63 5.04
CA LEU A 124 7.80 24.47 6.49
C LEU A 124 9.11 23.79 6.89
N PHE A 125 9.49 22.74 6.17
CA PHE A 125 10.61 21.86 6.55
C PHE A 125 11.85 22.03 5.66
N GLY A 126 11.73 22.81 4.57
CA GLY A 126 12.79 22.98 3.58
C GLY A 126 12.61 22.10 2.35
N GLY A 127 13.51 22.26 1.39
CA GLY A 127 13.48 21.58 0.11
C GLY A 127 13.87 20.10 0.19
N ILE A 128 13.68 19.42 -0.94
CA ILE A 128 14.10 18.02 -1.12
C ILE A 128 15.63 17.94 -1.08
N THR A 129 16.17 17.12 -0.18
CA THR A 129 17.62 16.91 -0.02
C THR A 129 18.10 15.72 -0.86
N MET A 130 17.23 14.73 -1.10
CA MET A 130 17.52 13.57 -1.93
C MET A 130 17.59 13.94 -3.42
N SER A 131 18.42 13.24 -4.19
CA SER A 131 18.43 13.41 -5.64
C SER A 131 17.05 13.10 -6.25
N ILE A 132 16.57 13.94 -7.15
CA ILE A 132 15.28 13.82 -7.81
C ILE A 132 15.12 12.48 -8.52
N SER A 133 16.20 11.96 -9.11
CA SER A 133 16.22 10.64 -9.76
C SER A 133 15.93 9.51 -8.77
N LYS A 134 16.51 9.54 -7.56
CA LYS A 134 16.28 8.52 -6.53
C LYS A 134 14.86 8.61 -5.98
N LEU A 135 14.38 9.82 -5.68
CA LEU A 135 12.99 10.04 -5.25
C LEU A 135 11.99 9.56 -6.31
N GLY A 136 12.22 9.91 -7.58
CA GLY A 136 11.38 9.47 -8.69
C GLY A 136 11.34 7.94 -8.84
N MET A 137 12.47 7.25 -8.61
CA MET A 137 12.52 5.79 -8.63
C MET A 137 11.71 5.20 -7.46
N LEU A 138 11.83 5.74 -6.24
CA LEU A 138 11.05 5.30 -5.07
C LEU A 138 9.55 5.47 -5.30
N LEU A 139 9.13 6.67 -5.74
CA LEU A 139 7.72 6.95 -6.06
C LEU A 139 7.20 6.07 -7.19
N GLY A 140 8.00 5.84 -8.21
CA GLY A 140 7.66 4.92 -9.32
C GLY A 140 7.42 3.49 -8.83
N CYS A 141 8.27 2.97 -7.94
CA CYS A 141 8.06 1.65 -7.33
C CYS A 141 6.77 1.61 -6.49
N ILE A 142 6.50 2.66 -5.70
CA ILE A 142 5.26 2.75 -4.93
C ILE A 142 4.05 2.73 -5.87
N PHE A 143 4.04 3.49 -6.97
CA PHE A 143 2.94 3.47 -7.94
C PHE A 143 2.68 2.08 -8.49
N VAL A 144 3.73 1.35 -8.88
CA VAL A 144 3.58 -0.02 -9.40
C VAL A 144 3.04 -0.96 -8.31
N THR A 145 3.46 -0.80 -7.07
CA THR A 145 2.94 -1.61 -5.94
C THR A 145 1.47 -1.27 -5.62
N VAL A 146 1.05 0.00 -5.74
CA VAL A 146 -0.38 0.39 -5.62
C VAL A 146 -1.23 -0.28 -6.72
N ILE A 147 -0.70 -0.39 -7.94
CA ILE A 147 -1.37 -1.11 -9.03
C ILE A 147 -1.52 -2.60 -8.68
N ALA A 148 -0.48 -3.21 -8.10
CA ALA A 148 -0.54 -4.61 -7.64
C ALA A 148 -1.61 -4.83 -6.56
N TYR A 149 -1.67 -3.95 -5.56
CA TYR A 149 -2.75 -3.96 -4.55
C TYR A 149 -4.15 -3.86 -5.17
N SER A 150 -4.32 -2.97 -6.15
CA SER A 150 -5.59 -2.84 -6.87
C SER A 150 -5.97 -4.14 -7.58
N GLY A 151 -4.98 -4.87 -8.13
CA GLY A 151 -5.18 -6.21 -8.72
C GLY A 151 -5.68 -7.22 -7.69
N ILE A 152 -5.01 -7.33 -6.53
CA ILE A 152 -5.39 -8.23 -5.44
C ILE A 152 -6.83 -7.96 -4.97
N PHE A 153 -7.12 -6.71 -4.61
CA PHE A 153 -8.43 -6.38 -4.02
C PHE A 153 -9.57 -6.35 -5.03
N THR A 154 -9.29 -6.06 -6.31
CA THR A 154 -10.28 -6.24 -7.38
C THR A 154 -10.60 -7.73 -7.59
N PHE A 155 -9.60 -8.60 -7.55
CA PHE A 155 -9.80 -10.06 -7.59
C PHE A 155 -10.74 -10.52 -6.47
N ILE A 156 -10.46 -10.13 -5.22
CA ILE A 156 -11.29 -10.48 -4.06
C ILE A 156 -12.72 -9.93 -4.24
N ALA A 157 -12.84 -8.66 -4.61
CA ALA A 157 -14.13 -8.00 -4.74
C ALA A 157 -15.02 -8.60 -5.83
N ILE A 158 -14.43 -9.14 -6.90
CA ILE A 158 -15.18 -9.82 -7.96
C ILE A 158 -15.43 -11.29 -7.63
N SER A 159 -14.56 -11.91 -6.84
CA SER A 159 -14.72 -13.31 -6.42
C SER A 159 -15.87 -13.50 -5.42
N ILE A 160 -16.09 -12.55 -4.53
CA ILE A 160 -17.08 -12.61 -3.45
C ILE A 160 -18.30 -11.77 -3.83
N SER A 161 -19.51 -12.33 -3.72
CA SER A 161 -20.75 -11.63 -4.11
C SER A 161 -21.36 -10.80 -2.97
N ASN A 162 -20.95 -11.03 -1.73
CA ASN A 162 -21.47 -10.34 -0.55
C ASN A 162 -20.54 -9.16 -0.18
N LYS A 163 -21.08 -7.94 -0.16
CA LYS A 163 -20.36 -6.71 0.13
C LYS A 163 -19.66 -6.73 1.49
N ALA A 164 -20.32 -7.21 2.53
CA ALA A 164 -19.76 -7.23 3.88
C ALA A 164 -18.60 -8.23 3.97
N ILE A 165 -18.78 -9.44 3.43
CA ILE A 165 -17.72 -10.46 3.40
C ILE A 165 -16.52 -9.97 2.56
N THR A 166 -16.79 -9.34 1.42
CA THR A 166 -15.73 -8.75 0.57
C THR A 166 -14.89 -7.73 1.36
N ALA A 167 -15.55 -6.84 2.11
CA ALA A 167 -14.84 -5.84 2.92
C ALA A 167 -14.02 -6.50 4.03
N ILE A 168 -14.60 -7.44 4.78
CA ILE A 168 -13.91 -8.14 5.86
C ILE A 168 -12.68 -8.87 5.33
N VAL A 169 -12.82 -9.69 4.29
CA VAL A 169 -11.72 -10.48 3.71
C VAL A 169 -10.62 -9.56 3.16
N SER A 170 -10.97 -8.48 2.47
CA SER A 170 -9.99 -7.53 1.91
C SER A 170 -9.21 -6.82 3.01
N ILE A 171 -9.89 -6.35 4.05
CA ILE A 171 -9.26 -5.65 5.17
C ILE A 171 -8.38 -6.62 5.96
N MET A 172 -8.87 -7.82 6.28
CA MET A 172 -8.08 -8.84 6.99
C MET A 172 -6.83 -9.23 6.20
N LEU A 173 -6.94 -9.39 4.86
CA LEU A 173 -5.78 -9.68 4.02
C LEU A 173 -4.78 -8.51 4.02
N ALA A 174 -5.24 -7.26 3.94
CA ALA A 174 -4.36 -6.10 3.99
C ALA A 174 -3.58 -6.03 5.30
N PHE A 175 -4.27 -6.24 6.44
CA PHE A 175 -3.61 -6.33 7.75
C PHE A 175 -2.69 -7.54 7.86
N GLY A 176 -3.09 -8.70 7.35
CA GLY A 176 -2.26 -9.91 7.33
C GLY A 176 -0.96 -9.70 6.54
N LEU A 177 -1.03 -9.10 5.35
CA LEU A 177 0.15 -8.74 4.56
C LEU A 177 1.05 -7.74 5.30
N MET A 178 0.45 -6.76 5.99
CA MET A 178 1.17 -5.78 6.78
C MET A 178 1.88 -6.42 7.98
N MET A 179 1.20 -7.27 8.74
CA MET A 179 1.79 -7.96 9.89
C MET A 179 2.90 -8.91 9.47
N ALA A 180 2.71 -9.68 8.40
CA ALA A 180 3.74 -10.53 7.82
C ALA A 180 4.98 -9.73 7.38
N ALA A 181 4.76 -8.56 6.75
CA ALA A 181 5.84 -7.67 6.36
C ALA A 181 6.61 -7.12 7.55
N LEU A 182 5.92 -6.67 8.61
CA LEU A 182 6.56 -6.17 9.84
C LEU A 182 7.37 -7.26 10.52
N THR A 183 6.86 -8.49 10.57
CA THR A 183 7.59 -9.63 11.15
C THR A 183 8.88 -9.90 10.37
N CYS A 184 8.80 -10.00 9.03
CA CYS A 184 9.97 -10.19 8.18
C CYS A 184 10.96 -9.02 8.31
N LEU A 185 10.47 -7.79 8.35
CA LEU A 185 11.29 -6.58 8.48
C LEU A 185 12.07 -6.58 9.80
N ASN A 186 11.39 -6.89 10.91
CA ASN A 186 12.02 -6.97 12.22
C ASN A 186 13.13 -8.02 12.25
N ILE A 187 12.92 -9.20 11.65
CA ILE A 187 13.93 -10.26 11.58
C ILE A 187 15.13 -9.80 10.74
N VAL A 188 14.87 -9.22 9.56
CA VAL A 188 15.94 -8.75 8.66
C VAL A 188 16.75 -7.61 9.27
N GLN A 189 16.12 -6.74 10.08
CA GLN A 189 16.75 -5.59 10.72
C GLN A 189 17.31 -5.89 12.11
N THR A 190 17.22 -7.13 12.60
CA THR A 190 17.80 -7.53 13.88
C THR A 190 19.30 -7.27 13.86
N PRO A 191 19.86 -6.47 14.80
CA PRO A 191 21.28 -6.17 14.85
C PRO A 191 22.08 -7.37 15.33
N GLU A 192 23.32 -7.48 14.85
CA GLU A 192 24.26 -8.55 15.21
C GLU A 192 24.73 -8.43 16.66
N TYR A 193 24.90 -7.20 17.12
CA TYR A 193 25.30 -6.90 18.50
C TYR A 193 24.25 -6.08 19.21
N VAL A 194 24.09 -6.31 20.51
CA VAL A 194 23.18 -5.57 21.38
C VAL A 194 23.92 -5.13 22.64
N GLN A 195 23.52 -3.98 23.18
CA GLN A 195 24.04 -3.51 24.46
C GLN A 195 23.39 -4.27 25.60
N SER A 196 24.20 -4.89 26.44
CA SER A 196 23.78 -5.56 27.68
C SER A 196 24.29 -4.77 28.88
N ALA A 197 23.39 -4.35 29.76
CA ALA A 197 23.76 -3.71 31.02
C ALA A 197 23.90 -4.77 32.10
N SER A 198 25.11 -4.91 32.69
CA SER A 198 25.41 -5.76 33.84
C SER A 198 25.87 -4.89 35.01
N THR A 199 25.62 -5.33 36.23
CA THR A 199 26.14 -4.65 37.43
C THR A 199 27.31 -5.45 37.96
N ILE A 200 28.52 -4.89 37.89
CA ILE A 200 29.72 -5.48 38.41
C ILE A 200 30.21 -4.57 39.53
N ASP A 201 30.41 -5.10 40.71
CA ASP A 201 30.85 -4.38 41.94
C ASP A 201 30.03 -3.12 42.29
N GLY A 202 28.72 -3.15 41.92
CA GLY A 202 27.80 -2.02 42.22
C GLY A 202 27.81 -0.92 41.16
N GLU A 203 28.65 -1.01 40.14
CA GLU A 203 28.67 -0.10 39.02
C GLU A 203 27.98 -0.73 37.80
N MET A 204 27.23 0.12 37.06
CA MET A 204 26.54 -0.32 35.81
C MET A 204 27.56 -0.34 34.68
N VAL A 205 27.88 -1.54 34.18
CA VAL A 205 28.75 -1.75 33.03
C VAL A 205 27.89 -2.10 31.82
N ILE A 206 28.10 -1.34 30.74
CA ILE A 206 27.42 -1.61 29.45
C ILE A 206 28.41 -2.31 28.55
N GLU A 207 28.13 -3.56 28.22
CA GLU A 207 28.94 -4.36 27.30
C GLU A 207 28.17 -4.63 26.00
N GLU A 208 28.87 -4.65 24.90
CA GLU A 208 28.33 -5.06 23.60
C GLU A 208 28.50 -6.57 23.47
N ILE A 209 27.39 -7.30 23.39
CA ILE A 209 27.36 -8.76 23.27
C ILE A 209 26.73 -9.18 21.96
N GLU A 210 27.10 -10.35 21.45
CA GLU A 210 26.44 -10.95 20.30
C GLU A 210 24.96 -11.19 20.60
N ASN A 211 24.10 -10.80 19.66
CA ASN A 211 22.67 -10.94 19.83
C ASN A 211 22.25 -12.41 19.60
N PRO A 212 21.77 -13.14 20.61
CA PRO A 212 21.36 -14.52 20.46
C PRO A 212 20.16 -14.72 19.52
N LYS A 213 19.46 -13.62 19.17
CA LYS A 213 18.34 -13.60 18.22
C LYS A 213 18.76 -13.22 16.80
N TYR A 214 20.07 -13.01 16.57
CA TYR A 214 20.55 -12.67 15.24
C TYR A 214 20.29 -13.81 14.26
N PRO A 215 19.56 -13.57 13.16
CA PRO A 215 19.21 -14.63 12.22
C PRO A 215 20.44 -15.06 11.41
N SER A 216 20.51 -16.34 11.09
CA SER A 216 21.52 -16.87 10.19
C SER A 216 21.43 -16.20 8.80
N GLU A 217 22.52 -16.23 8.05
CA GLU A 217 22.57 -15.66 6.70
C GLU A 217 21.50 -16.23 5.76
N THR A 218 21.20 -17.52 5.90
CA THR A 218 20.17 -18.21 5.13
C THR A 218 18.77 -17.70 5.51
N GLU A 219 18.49 -17.58 6.80
CA GLU A 219 17.22 -17.03 7.29
C GLU A 219 17.02 -15.60 6.81
N ARG A 220 18.03 -14.74 6.94
CA ARG A 220 17.97 -13.34 6.44
C ARG A 220 17.64 -13.30 4.95
N LYS A 221 18.24 -14.13 4.12
CA LYS A 221 17.93 -14.20 2.68
C LYS A 221 16.49 -14.64 2.42
N ILE A 222 15.98 -15.62 3.19
CA ILE A 222 14.60 -16.09 3.05
C ILE A 222 13.61 -14.96 3.44
N TYR A 223 13.78 -14.39 4.64
CA TYR A 223 12.89 -13.30 5.11
C TYR A 223 12.98 -12.05 4.23
N GLN A 224 14.16 -11.70 3.71
CA GLN A 224 14.32 -10.62 2.74
C GLN A 224 13.55 -10.91 1.45
N THR A 225 13.59 -12.13 0.93
CA THR A 225 12.85 -12.51 -0.27
C THR A 225 11.34 -12.45 -0.05
N LEU A 226 10.87 -12.95 1.11
CA LEU A 226 9.46 -12.85 1.49
C LEU A 226 9.01 -11.39 1.62
N LEU A 227 9.85 -10.55 2.20
CA LEU A 227 9.61 -9.12 2.34
C LEU A 227 9.55 -8.42 0.98
N ASP A 228 10.43 -8.78 0.04
CA ASP A 228 10.49 -8.20 -1.30
C ASP A 228 9.29 -8.62 -2.18
N ILE A 229 8.78 -9.83 -2.02
CA ILE A 229 7.59 -10.32 -2.74
C ILE A 229 6.31 -9.71 -2.14
N ASN A 230 6.26 -9.50 -0.83
CA ASN A 230 5.07 -8.96 -0.16
C ASN A 230 4.88 -7.47 -0.51
N PRO A 231 3.72 -7.06 -1.10
CA PRO A 231 3.49 -5.65 -1.41
C PRO A 231 3.59 -4.72 -0.20
N ALA A 232 3.18 -5.15 1.00
CA ALA A 232 3.35 -4.37 2.22
C ALA A 232 4.83 -4.26 2.62
N GLY A 233 5.60 -5.33 2.42
CA GLY A 233 7.05 -5.35 2.64
C GLY A 233 7.79 -4.38 1.72
N GLN A 234 7.40 -4.34 0.44
CA GLN A 234 7.94 -3.33 -0.48
C GLN A 234 7.66 -1.91 0.02
N MET A 235 6.42 -1.64 0.47
CA MET A 235 6.03 -0.32 0.95
C MET A 235 6.81 0.11 2.21
N PHE A 236 7.00 -0.79 3.18
CA PHE A 236 7.82 -0.48 4.36
C PHE A 236 9.28 -0.21 4.00
N GLN A 237 9.87 -1.03 3.12
CA GLN A 237 11.25 -0.84 2.67
C GLN A 237 11.43 0.46 1.87
N LEU A 238 10.42 0.84 1.05
CA LEU A 238 10.45 2.09 0.30
C LEU A 238 10.29 3.31 1.23
N ALA A 239 9.37 3.24 2.19
CA ALA A 239 9.19 4.30 3.19
C ALA A 239 10.43 4.48 4.08
N GLY A 240 11.01 3.38 4.56
CA GLY A 240 12.22 3.37 5.39
C GLY A 240 13.51 3.55 4.59
N ARG A 241 13.46 3.54 3.26
CA ARG A 241 14.63 3.60 2.37
C ARG A 241 15.67 2.49 2.62
N THR A 242 15.20 1.34 3.12
CA THR A 242 16.02 0.21 3.57
C THR A 242 16.16 -0.91 2.54
N ALA A 243 15.54 -0.76 1.35
CA ALA A 243 15.52 -1.78 0.32
C ALA A 243 16.92 -2.07 -0.24
N PRO A 244 17.43 -3.32 -0.18
CA PRO A 244 18.73 -3.69 -0.75
C PRO A 244 18.73 -3.59 -2.28
N SER A 245 17.60 -3.88 -2.93
CA SER A 245 17.47 -3.86 -4.38
C SER A 245 16.07 -3.40 -4.84
N ILE A 246 15.86 -2.09 -4.90
CA ILE A 246 14.60 -1.47 -5.32
C ILE A 246 14.18 -1.92 -6.73
N ARG A 247 15.13 -2.23 -7.62
CA ARG A 247 14.85 -2.62 -9.02
C ARG A 247 14.03 -3.90 -9.15
N ARG A 248 13.99 -4.76 -8.12
CA ARG A 248 13.21 -6.01 -8.12
C ARG A 248 11.72 -5.78 -7.84
N PHE A 249 11.37 -4.71 -7.13
CA PHE A 249 10.00 -4.45 -6.69
C PHE A 249 8.99 -4.35 -7.84
N PRO A 250 9.26 -3.60 -8.94
CA PRO A 250 8.35 -3.58 -10.08
C PRO A 250 8.10 -4.97 -10.67
N ILE A 251 9.12 -5.84 -10.71
CA ILE A 251 9.00 -7.21 -11.27
C ILE A 251 8.02 -8.03 -10.43
N TYR A 252 8.17 -8.03 -9.10
CA TYR A 252 7.27 -8.74 -8.19
C TYR A 252 5.86 -8.18 -8.25
N SER A 253 5.73 -6.84 -8.24
CA SER A 253 4.42 -6.18 -8.30
C SER A 253 3.69 -6.42 -9.61
N PHE A 254 4.37 -6.41 -10.76
CA PHE A 254 3.77 -6.81 -12.04
C PHE A 254 3.41 -8.29 -12.08
N GLY A 255 4.24 -9.17 -11.51
CA GLY A 255 3.92 -10.59 -11.36
C GLY A 255 2.62 -10.79 -10.57
N ILE A 256 2.47 -10.11 -9.43
CA ILE A 256 1.25 -10.13 -8.60
C ILE A 256 0.05 -9.64 -9.41
N LEU A 257 0.18 -8.49 -10.08
CA LEU A 257 -0.89 -7.93 -10.90
C LEU A 257 -1.37 -8.92 -11.97
N ILE A 258 -0.44 -9.54 -12.70
CA ILE A 258 -0.76 -10.50 -13.77
C ILE A 258 -1.46 -11.73 -13.17
N VAL A 259 -0.94 -12.31 -12.10
CA VAL A 259 -1.50 -13.51 -11.46
C VAL A 259 -2.92 -13.24 -10.97
N PHE A 260 -3.15 -12.18 -10.20
CA PHE A 260 -4.48 -11.88 -9.66
C PHE A 260 -5.47 -11.41 -10.73
N THR A 261 -5.01 -10.69 -11.77
CA THR A 261 -5.86 -10.28 -12.88
C THR A 261 -6.29 -11.47 -13.72
N THR A 262 -5.38 -12.37 -14.08
CA THR A 262 -5.71 -13.56 -14.87
C THR A 262 -6.61 -14.52 -14.10
N ALA A 263 -6.27 -14.80 -12.83
CA ALA A 263 -7.11 -15.61 -11.95
C ALA A 263 -8.52 -15.01 -11.79
N GLY A 264 -8.61 -13.68 -11.62
CA GLY A 264 -9.87 -12.98 -11.49
C GLY A 264 -10.73 -13.03 -12.74
N ILE A 265 -10.15 -12.88 -13.92
CA ILE A 265 -10.87 -13.00 -15.19
C ILE A 265 -11.37 -14.44 -15.40
N VAL A 266 -10.54 -15.44 -15.13
CA VAL A 266 -10.92 -16.86 -15.27
C VAL A 266 -12.06 -17.20 -14.32
N LEU A 267 -11.96 -16.81 -13.06
CA LEU A 267 -12.98 -17.07 -12.04
C LEU A 267 -14.29 -16.33 -12.37
N PHE A 268 -14.22 -15.06 -12.79
CA PHE A 268 -15.39 -14.28 -13.15
C PHE A 268 -16.11 -14.82 -14.40
N ASN A 269 -15.37 -15.40 -15.36
CA ASN A 269 -15.97 -16.02 -16.55
C ASN A 269 -16.76 -17.28 -16.19
N LYS A 270 -16.33 -18.03 -15.17
CA LYS A 270 -16.99 -19.27 -14.72
C LYS A 270 -18.11 -19.03 -13.69
N LYS A 271 -18.17 -17.83 -13.10
CA LYS A 271 -19.07 -17.54 -11.99
C LYS A 271 -20.52 -17.42 -12.45
N ASP A 272 -21.43 -18.21 -11.85
CA ASP A 272 -22.87 -18.03 -12.04
C ASP A 272 -23.34 -16.81 -11.24
N LEU A 273 -23.98 -15.88 -11.94
CA LEU A 273 -24.57 -14.69 -11.35
C LEU A 273 -26.07 -14.92 -11.22
N LYS A 274 -26.48 -15.41 -10.06
CA LYS A 274 -27.89 -15.58 -9.69
C LYS A 274 -28.55 -14.23 -9.44
#